data_e9686bc9e50f2939ebdd091b601771d5
#
_entry.id   e9686bc9e50f2939ebdd091b601771d5
#
_cell.length_a   1.000
_cell.length_b   1.000
_cell.length_c   1.000
_cell.angle_alpha   90.00
_cell.angle_beta   90.00
_cell.angle_gamma   90.00
#
_symmetry.space_group_name_H-M   'P 1'
#
loop_
_entity.id
_entity.type
_entity.pdbx_description
1 polymer ?
#
loop_
_entity_poly.entity_id
_entity_poly.type
_entity_poly.pdbx_seq_one_letter_code
_entity_poly.pdbx_strand_id
1 'polypeptide(L)'
;TRSVSAFLLNRSYDLILYDVALRVGKTKQLVCNGTTGKMVWKSSNPKVATVDKKGLVKAIKPGKAMISVSGGNLIGSMTCKVGVSKKITAKQARRKIMAMKKTYKEGLSWTNENRQYFWEATNCQCYGCIALCGEISDKVFGKYAPVTNHSNFSRIKAGDHIRIGNEHSVTVLRKNGNTLTVVEGNYNATVHWGRKITKKELQESGFYVETRY
;
A
#
# COMPACT_ATOMS: atom_id res chain seq x y z
N THR A 1 -8.43 8.55 -13.97
CA THR A 1 -9.72 8.12 -13.37
C THR A 1 -10.06 6.73 -13.87
N ARG A 2 -9.63 5.68 -13.16
CA ARG A 2 -10.13 4.33 -13.46
C ARG A 2 -11.43 4.14 -12.68
N SER A 3 -12.54 4.03 -13.39
CA SER A 3 -13.80 3.57 -12.83
C SER A 3 -13.64 2.08 -12.48
N VAL A 4 -13.90 1.72 -11.24
CA VAL A 4 -13.95 0.33 -10.82
C VAL A 4 -15.34 -0.18 -11.16
N SER A 5 -15.48 -0.88 -12.29
CA SER A 5 -16.71 -1.59 -12.67
C SER A 5 -16.77 -2.89 -11.87
N ALA A 6 -17.81 -3.05 -11.05
CA ALA A 6 -18.10 -4.32 -10.41
C ALA A 6 -18.80 -5.25 -11.42
N PHE A 7 -18.17 -6.37 -11.78
CA PHE A 7 -18.81 -7.43 -12.55
C PHE A 7 -19.74 -8.24 -11.66
N LEU A 8 -21.01 -8.32 -12.04
CA LEU A 8 -21.99 -9.21 -11.44
C LEU A 8 -21.77 -10.64 -11.96
N LEU A 9 -21.35 -11.55 -11.08
CA LEU A 9 -21.59 -12.97 -11.26
C LEU A 9 -22.77 -13.38 -10.37
N ASN A 10 -23.80 -13.89 -11.02
CA ASN A 10 -25.06 -14.34 -10.43
C ASN A 10 -24.82 -15.67 -9.69
N ARG A 11 -24.44 -15.61 -8.40
CA ARG A 11 -24.58 -16.68 -7.39
C ARG A 11 -24.21 -16.15 -6.01
N SER A 12 -24.91 -16.63 -4.98
CA SER A 12 -24.79 -16.29 -3.56
C SER A 12 -23.39 -16.57 -2.99
N TYR A 13 -22.50 -15.57 -3.07
CA TYR A 13 -21.24 -15.52 -2.32
C TYR A 13 -20.96 -14.08 -1.97
N ASP A 14 -20.36 -13.82 -0.79
CA ASP A 14 -19.86 -12.53 -0.37
C ASP A 14 -18.90 -11.95 -1.41
N LEU A 15 -19.42 -11.16 -2.35
CA LEU A 15 -18.60 -10.44 -3.31
C LEU A 15 -17.88 -9.33 -2.56
N ILE A 16 -16.62 -9.57 -2.23
CA ILE A 16 -15.70 -8.53 -1.75
C ILE A 16 -15.44 -7.61 -2.93
N LEU A 17 -16.15 -6.48 -2.96
CA LEU A 17 -15.77 -5.35 -3.80
C LEU A 17 -14.36 -4.89 -3.38
N TYR A 18 -13.52 -4.63 -4.37
CA TYR A 18 -12.12 -4.28 -4.24
C TYR A 18 -11.82 -3.36 -3.05
N ASP A 19 -10.73 -3.66 -2.34
CA ASP A 19 -10.19 -2.79 -1.29
C ASP A 19 -9.93 -1.38 -1.82
N VAL A 20 -10.52 -0.39 -1.17
CA VAL A 20 -10.33 1.02 -1.50
C VAL A 20 -9.37 1.63 -0.50
N ALA A 21 -8.25 2.14 -0.98
CA ALA A 21 -7.29 2.88 -0.17
C ALA A 21 -7.44 4.39 -0.38
N LEU A 22 -7.66 5.14 0.69
CA LEU A 22 -7.87 6.59 0.67
C LEU A 22 -6.91 7.33 1.61
N ARG A 23 -6.61 8.56 1.26
CA ARG A 23 -6.02 9.54 2.18
C ARG A 23 -7.12 10.27 2.95
N VAL A 24 -6.85 10.60 4.21
CA VAL A 24 -7.75 11.47 5.01
C VAL A 24 -8.17 12.70 4.20
N GLY A 25 -9.46 13.00 4.20
CA GLY A 25 -10.09 14.09 3.46
C GLY A 25 -10.43 13.79 2.00
N LYS A 26 -10.01 12.63 1.45
CA LYS A 26 -10.36 12.22 0.08
C LYS A 26 -11.67 11.44 0.05
N THR A 27 -12.31 11.46 -1.13
CA THR A 27 -13.56 10.75 -1.39
C THR A 27 -13.38 9.72 -2.50
N LYS A 28 -14.27 8.73 -2.54
CA LYS A 28 -14.40 7.74 -3.60
C LYS A 28 -15.86 7.39 -3.81
N GLN A 29 -16.32 7.48 -5.05
CA GLN A 29 -17.63 6.97 -5.42
C GLN A 29 -17.58 5.45 -5.53
N LEU A 30 -18.44 4.76 -4.79
CA LEU A 30 -18.75 3.35 -4.99
C LEU A 30 -20.02 3.25 -5.83
N VAL A 31 -20.08 2.28 -6.72
CA VAL A 31 -21.19 2.07 -7.65
C VAL A 31 -21.57 0.59 -7.63
N CYS A 32 -22.87 0.32 -7.53
CA CYS A 32 -23.45 -0.99 -7.76
C CYS A 32 -24.08 -1.01 -9.16
N ASN A 33 -23.40 -1.59 -10.13
CA ASN A 33 -23.92 -1.71 -11.48
C ASN A 33 -25.05 -2.77 -11.57
N GLY A 34 -26.05 -2.51 -12.40
CA GLY A 34 -27.17 -3.43 -12.62
C GLY A 34 -28.18 -3.51 -11.48
N THR A 35 -28.08 -2.64 -10.46
CA THR A 35 -29.05 -2.56 -9.38
C THR A 35 -30.12 -1.52 -9.65
N THR A 36 -31.37 -1.84 -9.27
CA THR A 36 -32.53 -0.97 -9.37
C THR A 36 -33.19 -0.84 -8.00
N GLY A 37 -33.91 0.26 -7.78
CA GLY A 37 -34.59 0.53 -6.51
C GLY A 37 -33.72 1.23 -5.47
N LYS A 38 -34.26 1.34 -4.25
CA LYS A 38 -33.63 2.09 -3.16
C LYS A 38 -32.50 1.30 -2.51
N MET A 39 -31.29 1.82 -2.59
CA MET A 39 -30.10 1.25 -1.95
C MET A 39 -29.86 1.87 -0.58
N VAL A 40 -29.40 1.04 0.37
CA VAL A 40 -29.03 1.44 1.72
C VAL A 40 -27.55 1.19 1.93
N TRP A 41 -26.81 2.27 2.09
CA TRP A 41 -25.38 2.26 2.35
C TRP A 41 -25.08 2.40 3.85
N LYS A 42 -24.14 1.62 4.37
CA LYS A 42 -23.71 1.68 5.77
C LYS A 42 -22.20 1.59 5.89
N SER A 43 -21.64 2.26 6.89
CA SER A 43 -20.24 2.12 7.29
C SER A 43 -20.18 1.41 8.64
N SER A 44 -19.31 0.40 8.76
CA SER A 44 -19.04 -0.26 10.04
C SER A 44 -18.28 0.64 11.04
N ASN A 45 -17.60 1.68 10.53
CA ASN A 45 -16.83 2.62 11.34
C ASN A 45 -16.89 4.05 10.77
N PRO A 46 -17.97 4.81 11.03
CA PRO A 46 -18.11 6.17 10.51
C PRO A 46 -17.03 7.15 11.01
N LYS A 47 -16.34 6.84 12.11
CA LYS A 47 -15.19 7.62 12.59
C LYS A 47 -13.99 7.51 11.67
N VAL A 48 -13.88 6.44 10.88
CA VAL A 48 -12.80 6.19 9.92
C VAL A 48 -13.22 6.62 8.51
N ALA A 49 -14.38 6.17 8.05
CA ALA A 49 -14.94 6.54 6.75
C ALA A 49 -16.46 6.58 6.81
N THR A 50 -17.06 7.63 6.28
CA THR A 50 -18.51 7.74 6.09
C THR A 50 -18.90 7.37 4.67
N VAL A 51 -20.17 7.04 4.46
CA VAL A 51 -20.78 6.86 3.14
C VAL A 51 -22.14 7.55 3.12
N ASP A 52 -22.46 8.22 2.04
CA ASP A 52 -23.76 8.85 1.83
C ASP A 52 -24.78 7.91 1.14
N LYS A 53 -26.00 8.40 0.96
CA LYS A 53 -27.11 7.66 0.29
C LYS A 53 -26.81 7.32 -1.18
N LYS A 54 -25.84 8.00 -1.82
CA LYS A 54 -25.43 7.79 -3.21
C LYS A 54 -24.19 6.91 -3.33
N GLY A 55 -23.63 6.41 -2.20
CA GLY A 55 -22.43 5.58 -2.18
C GLY A 55 -21.11 6.38 -2.24
N LEU A 56 -21.16 7.72 -1.99
CA LEU A 56 -19.95 8.52 -1.90
C LEU A 56 -19.28 8.31 -0.54
N VAL A 57 -18.13 7.64 -0.55
CA VAL A 57 -17.31 7.41 0.64
C VAL A 57 -16.41 8.61 0.88
N LYS A 58 -16.34 9.08 2.15
CA LYS A 58 -15.43 10.14 2.61
C LYS A 58 -14.51 9.60 3.70
N ALA A 59 -13.20 9.71 3.50
CA ALA A 59 -12.18 9.31 4.47
C ALA A 59 -12.01 10.37 5.58
N ILE A 60 -12.22 9.98 6.82
CA ILE A 60 -12.24 10.88 7.99
C ILE A 60 -10.96 10.77 8.82
N LYS A 61 -10.57 9.54 9.20
CA LYS A 61 -9.47 9.27 10.14
C LYS A 61 -8.73 8.00 9.70
N PRO A 62 -7.41 7.88 9.95
CA PRO A 62 -6.69 6.64 9.67
C PRO A 62 -7.32 5.44 10.35
N GLY A 63 -7.40 4.33 9.60
CA GLY A 63 -7.99 3.08 10.07
C GLY A 63 -8.63 2.29 8.94
N LYS A 64 -9.50 1.35 9.32
CA LYS A 64 -10.26 0.49 8.42
C LYS A 64 -11.76 0.61 8.71
N ALA A 65 -12.55 0.66 7.66
CA ALA A 65 -14.01 0.53 7.70
C ALA A 65 -14.49 -0.41 6.61
N MET A 66 -15.56 -1.17 6.90
CA MET A 66 -16.30 -1.90 5.87
C MET A 66 -17.48 -1.04 5.45
N ILE A 67 -17.61 -0.77 4.18
CA ILE A 67 -18.78 -0.13 3.59
C ILE A 67 -19.65 -1.22 3.01
N SER A 68 -20.89 -1.30 3.44
CA SER A 68 -21.89 -2.25 2.93
C SER A 68 -23.00 -1.52 2.20
N VAL A 69 -23.58 -2.21 1.22
CA VAL A 69 -24.77 -1.78 0.50
C VAL A 69 -25.75 -2.93 0.40
N SER A 70 -27.04 -2.65 0.58
CA SER A 70 -28.15 -3.60 0.49
C SER A 70 -29.40 -2.92 -0.07
N GLY A 71 -30.42 -3.68 -0.40
CA GLY A 71 -31.69 -3.19 -0.91
C GLY A 71 -31.81 -3.20 -2.43
N GLY A 72 -32.89 -2.61 -2.95
CA GLY A 72 -33.24 -2.71 -4.35
C GLY A 72 -33.47 -4.17 -4.77
N ASN A 73 -32.93 -4.57 -5.91
CA ASN A 73 -32.96 -5.94 -6.42
C ASN A 73 -31.74 -6.78 -5.99
N LEU A 74 -30.91 -6.31 -5.01
CA LEU A 74 -29.81 -7.10 -4.47
C LEU A 74 -30.34 -8.23 -3.57
N ILE A 75 -29.89 -9.44 -3.83
CA ILE A 75 -30.09 -10.59 -2.91
C ILE A 75 -28.93 -10.56 -1.90
N GLY A 76 -29.22 -10.06 -0.68
CA GLY A 76 -28.21 -9.91 0.38
C GLY A 76 -27.56 -8.54 0.41
N SER A 77 -26.26 -8.49 0.74
CA SER A 77 -25.48 -7.26 0.82
C SER A 77 -24.11 -7.43 0.15
N MET A 78 -23.59 -6.33 -0.39
CA MET A 78 -22.22 -6.26 -0.90
C MET A 78 -21.37 -5.44 0.06
N THR A 79 -20.10 -5.79 0.20
CA THR A 79 -19.17 -5.09 1.10
C THR A 79 -17.90 -4.65 0.38
N CYS A 80 -17.33 -3.54 0.82
CA CYS A 80 -16.06 -2.99 0.35
C CYS A 80 -15.21 -2.60 1.55
N LYS A 81 -13.98 -3.11 1.60
CA LYS A 81 -13.01 -2.72 2.61
C LYS A 81 -12.39 -1.37 2.24
N VAL A 82 -12.55 -0.37 3.11
CA VAL A 82 -11.97 0.96 2.94
C VAL A 82 -10.86 1.16 3.97
N GLY A 83 -9.65 1.30 3.48
CA GLY A 83 -8.48 1.66 4.28
C GLY A 83 -8.19 3.16 4.18
N VAL A 84 -7.96 3.82 5.30
CA VAL A 84 -7.65 5.25 5.36
C VAL A 84 -6.28 5.48 6.00
N SER A 85 -5.47 6.34 5.39
CA SER A 85 -4.13 6.70 5.86
C SER A 85 -3.86 8.20 5.82
N LYS A 86 -2.89 8.65 6.62
CA LYS A 86 -2.40 10.04 6.56
C LYS A 86 -1.36 10.20 5.44
N LYS A 87 -1.33 11.38 4.83
CA LYS A 87 -0.20 11.80 4.00
C LYS A 87 1.00 12.12 4.90
N ILE A 88 2.20 11.68 4.52
CA ILE A 88 3.46 12.03 5.19
C ILE A 88 4.47 12.60 4.18
N THR A 89 5.45 13.34 4.67
CA THR A 89 6.55 13.88 3.85
C THR A 89 7.72 12.90 3.78
N ALA A 90 8.60 13.04 2.80
CA ALA A 90 9.83 12.25 2.69
C ALA A 90 10.75 12.41 3.93
N LYS A 91 10.79 13.62 4.52
CA LYS A 91 11.51 13.88 5.79
C LYS A 91 10.94 13.05 6.95
N GLN A 92 9.59 12.99 7.05
CA GLN A 92 8.92 12.17 8.08
C GLN A 92 9.12 10.68 7.84
N ALA A 93 9.04 10.22 6.58
CA ALA A 93 9.30 8.83 6.21
C ALA A 93 10.72 8.43 6.60
N ARG A 94 11.73 9.22 6.20
CA ARG A 94 13.13 8.97 6.58
C ARG A 94 13.32 8.89 8.09
N ARG A 95 12.74 9.84 8.86
CA ARG A 95 12.84 9.82 10.32
C ARG A 95 12.28 8.53 10.93
N LYS A 96 11.11 8.09 10.45
CA LYS A 96 10.50 6.84 10.90
C LYS A 96 11.36 5.62 10.57
N ILE A 97 11.91 5.54 9.35
CA ILE A 97 12.78 4.43 8.94
C ILE A 97 14.03 4.40 9.83
N MET A 98 14.69 5.54 10.02
CA MET A 98 15.91 5.60 10.86
C MET A 98 15.65 5.16 12.31
N ALA A 99 14.46 5.43 12.86
CA ALA A 99 14.08 4.95 14.19
C ALA A 99 13.95 3.42 14.25
N MET A 100 13.71 2.75 13.13
CA MET A 100 13.60 1.30 13.03
C MET A 100 14.95 0.58 13.02
N LYS A 101 16.07 1.30 12.92
CA LYS A 101 17.43 0.72 12.96
C LYS A 101 17.69 -0.06 14.27
N LYS A 102 16.98 0.28 15.34
CA LYS A 102 17.02 -0.47 16.61
C LYS A 102 16.38 -1.86 16.50
N THR A 103 15.35 -1.99 15.68
CA THR A 103 14.61 -3.24 15.46
C THR A 103 15.28 -4.08 14.35
N TYR A 104 15.60 -3.45 13.23
CA TYR A 104 16.28 -4.07 12.11
C TYR A 104 17.77 -3.72 12.16
N LYS A 105 18.51 -4.34 13.09
CA LYS A 105 19.93 -4.06 13.30
C LYS A 105 20.74 -4.46 12.07
N GLU A 106 21.85 -3.76 11.82
CA GLU A 106 22.87 -4.18 10.87
C GLU A 106 23.30 -5.63 11.18
N GLY A 107 23.39 -6.47 10.15
CA GLY A 107 23.78 -7.87 10.29
C GLY A 107 22.71 -8.80 10.90
N LEU A 108 21.49 -8.30 11.21
CA LEU A 108 20.40 -9.17 11.67
C LEU A 108 20.08 -10.20 10.59
N SER A 109 20.07 -11.51 10.95
CA SER A 109 19.71 -12.58 10.02
C SER A 109 18.36 -12.33 9.36
N TRP A 110 18.36 -12.30 8.01
CA TRP A 110 17.19 -12.00 7.20
C TRP A 110 17.26 -12.71 5.86
N THR A 111 16.53 -13.80 5.72
CA THR A 111 16.50 -14.65 4.53
C THR A 111 15.07 -14.87 4.03
N ASN A 112 14.92 -15.54 2.89
CA ASN A 112 13.61 -15.93 2.39
C ASN A 112 12.92 -16.97 3.29
N GLU A 113 13.72 -17.82 3.97
CA GLU A 113 13.21 -18.90 4.81
C GLU A 113 12.79 -18.40 6.18
N ASN A 114 13.53 -17.44 6.77
CA ASN A 114 13.30 -17.00 8.14
C ASN A 114 12.47 -15.71 8.26
N ARG A 115 12.15 -15.04 7.14
CA ARG A 115 11.40 -13.78 7.12
C ARG A 115 10.33 -13.77 6.05
N GLN A 116 9.09 -13.62 6.52
CA GLN A 116 7.92 -13.45 5.68
C GLN A 116 7.05 -12.31 6.21
N TYR A 117 6.35 -11.63 5.32
CA TYR A 117 5.44 -10.54 5.65
C TYR A 117 4.28 -10.50 4.65
N PHE A 118 3.04 -10.48 5.14
CA PHE A 118 1.89 -10.22 4.28
C PHE A 118 1.73 -8.72 4.10
N TRP A 119 2.10 -8.24 2.92
CA TRP A 119 2.00 -6.82 2.58
C TRP A 119 0.60 -6.51 2.06
N GLU A 120 -0.26 -6.04 2.95
CA GLU A 120 -1.69 -5.82 2.68
C GLU A 120 -1.93 -4.82 1.54
N ALA A 121 -1.08 -3.81 1.40
CA ALA A 121 -1.22 -2.79 0.36
C ALA A 121 -1.07 -3.33 -1.08
N THR A 122 -0.36 -4.43 -1.26
CA THR A 122 -0.16 -5.10 -2.56
C THR A 122 -0.85 -6.47 -2.63
N ASN A 123 -1.49 -6.89 -1.53
CA ASN A 123 -2.11 -8.20 -1.37
C ASN A 123 -1.12 -9.34 -1.70
N CYS A 124 0.10 -9.24 -1.20
CA CYS A 124 1.18 -10.16 -1.52
C CYS A 124 1.80 -10.78 -0.26
N GLN A 125 2.00 -12.09 -0.26
CA GLN A 125 2.86 -12.76 0.70
C GLN A 125 4.30 -12.56 0.25
N CYS A 126 5.07 -11.79 0.99
CA CYS A 126 6.42 -11.38 0.68
C CYS A 126 7.44 -12.15 1.53
N TYR A 127 8.62 -12.38 0.96
CA TYR A 127 9.73 -13.09 1.60
C TYR A 127 11.02 -12.27 1.48
N GLY A 128 11.99 -12.50 2.38
CA GLY A 128 13.32 -11.93 2.31
C GLY A 128 13.33 -10.41 2.10
N CYS A 129 13.97 -9.95 1.02
CA CYS A 129 14.15 -8.52 0.76
C CYS A 129 12.81 -7.77 0.60
N ILE A 130 11.82 -8.37 -0.08
CA ILE A 130 10.49 -7.76 -0.25
C ILE A 130 9.75 -7.69 1.09
N ALA A 131 9.89 -8.70 1.95
CA ALA A 131 9.27 -8.71 3.28
C ALA A 131 9.72 -7.54 4.13
N LEU A 132 11.03 -7.22 4.15
CA LEU A 132 11.54 -6.05 4.86
C LEU A 132 10.99 -4.74 4.28
N CYS A 133 10.96 -4.62 2.96
CA CYS A 133 10.41 -3.43 2.28
C CYS A 133 8.94 -3.22 2.60
N GLY A 134 8.12 -4.26 2.53
CA GLY A 134 6.69 -4.21 2.86
C GLY A 134 6.45 -3.84 4.31
N GLU A 135 7.17 -4.46 5.23
CA GLU A 135 7.06 -4.20 6.66
C GLU A 135 7.47 -2.77 7.04
N ILE A 136 8.58 -2.27 6.49
CA ILE A 136 9.00 -0.87 6.65
C ILE A 136 7.95 0.06 6.05
N SER A 137 7.48 -0.21 4.83
CA SER A 137 6.48 0.60 4.14
C SER A 137 5.21 0.74 4.96
N ASP A 138 4.67 -0.34 5.51
CA ASP A 138 3.46 -0.31 6.33
C ASP A 138 3.66 0.43 7.67
N LYS A 139 4.81 0.26 8.33
CA LYS A 139 5.15 1.01 9.55
C LYS A 139 5.33 2.51 9.29
N VAL A 140 5.81 2.88 8.10
CA VAL A 140 6.01 4.28 7.69
C VAL A 140 4.70 4.95 7.31
N PHE A 141 3.97 4.37 6.38
CA PHE A 141 2.82 4.98 5.73
C PHE A 141 1.47 4.53 6.30
N GLY A 142 1.46 3.43 7.07
CA GLY A 142 0.25 2.73 7.51
C GLY A 142 -0.22 1.69 6.49
N LYS A 143 -0.74 0.55 6.96
CA LYS A 143 -1.11 -0.62 6.14
C LYS A 143 -2.01 -0.29 4.95
N TYR A 144 -2.89 0.70 5.09
CA TYR A 144 -3.89 1.09 4.10
C TYR A 144 -3.50 2.29 3.24
N ALA A 145 -2.25 2.71 3.26
CA ALA A 145 -1.81 3.77 2.37
C ALA A 145 -1.80 3.28 0.91
N PRO A 146 -2.37 4.05 -0.04
CA PRO A 146 -2.37 3.67 -1.45
C PRO A 146 -0.95 3.44 -1.96
N VAL A 147 -0.79 2.47 -2.86
CA VAL A 147 0.46 2.21 -3.60
C VAL A 147 0.25 2.62 -5.04
N THR A 148 1.24 3.27 -5.63
CA THR A 148 1.33 3.56 -7.06
C THR A 148 2.73 3.24 -7.56
N ASN A 149 2.86 2.89 -8.85
CA ASN A 149 4.12 2.46 -9.43
C ASN A 149 4.62 3.45 -10.48
N HIS A 150 5.94 3.57 -10.58
CA HIS A 150 6.62 4.30 -11.66
C HIS A 150 8.07 3.83 -11.82
N SER A 151 8.71 4.18 -12.96
CA SER A 151 10.13 3.93 -13.20
C SER A 151 10.93 5.23 -13.39
N ASN A 152 10.45 6.34 -12.81
CA ASN A 152 11.10 7.64 -12.93
C ASN A 152 12.01 7.90 -11.73
N PHE A 153 13.34 7.87 -11.95
CA PHE A 153 14.35 8.10 -10.92
C PHE A 153 14.21 9.48 -10.25
N SER A 154 13.84 10.52 -10.99
CA SER A 154 13.73 11.87 -10.42
C SER A 154 12.67 11.97 -9.33
N ARG A 155 11.62 11.15 -9.40
CA ARG A 155 10.50 11.11 -8.45
C ARG A 155 10.77 10.31 -7.18
N ILE A 156 11.84 9.53 -7.14
CA ILE A 156 12.20 8.68 -5.98
C ILE A 156 12.40 9.54 -4.73
N LYS A 157 11.83 9.08 -3.61
CA LYS A 157 11.86 9.72 -2.29
C LYS A 157 12.23 8.71 -1.20
N ALA A 158 12.65 9.22 -0.05
CA ALA A 158 12.88 8.37 1.12
C ALA A 158 11.58 7.66 1.51
N GLY A 159 11.63 6.35 1.71
CA GLY A 159 10.49 5.49 2.01
C GLY A 159 9.92 4.76 0.80
N ASP A 160 10.29 5.13 -0.42
CA ASP A 160 9.92 4.36 -1.59
C ASP A 160 10.60 2.98 -1.56
N HIS A 161 9.85 1.96 -1.98
CA HIS A 161 10.37 0.64 -2.28
C HIS A 161 10.80 0.60 -3.75
N ILE A 162 11.99 0.09 -4.01
CA ILE A 162 12.50 -0.12 -5.36
C ILE A 162 12.71 -1.61 -5.58
N ARG A 163 12.09 -2.14 -6.63
CA ARG A 163 12.43 -3.44 -7.19
C ARG A 163 13.49 -3.25 -8.26
N ILE A 164 14.62 -3.94 -8.11
CA ILE A 164 15.78 -3.90 -9.00
C ILE A 164 15.79 -5.19 -9.80
N GLY A 165 15.60 -5.10 -11.10
CA GLY A 165 15.38 -6.28 -11.94
C GLY A 165 14.24 -7.15 -11.39
N ASN A 166 14.41 -8.45 -11.52
CA ASN A 166 13.52 -9.44 -10.91
C ASN A 166 14.07 -10.03 -9.61
N GLU A 167 15.20 -9.54 -9.12
CA GLU A 167 16.01 -10.24 -8.12
C GLU A 167 15.95 -9.61 -6.73
N HIS A 168 16.00 -8.28 -6.62
CA HIS A 168 16.22 -7.64 -5.33
C HIS A 168 15.30 -6.46 -5.05
N SER A 169 15.05 -6.20 -3.75
CA SER A 169 14.19 -5.12 -3.26
C SER A 169 14.87 -4.33 -2.18
N VAL A 170 14.75 -3.00 -2.26
CA VAL A 170 15.35 -2.08 -1.29
C VAL A 170 14.39 -0.97 -0.89
N THR A 171 14.57 -0.41 0.31
CA THR A 171 13.85 0.80 0.76
C THR A 171 14.79 2.00 0.76
N VAL A 172 14.37 3.08 0.13
CA VAL A 172 15.16 4.31 0.01
C VAL A 172 15.22 5.07 1.34
N LEU A 173 16.43 5.36 1.81
CA LEU A 173 16.69 6.24 2.96
C LEU A 173 16.91 7.68 2.53
N ARG A 174 17.64 7.88 1.44
CA ARG A 174 18.03 9.20 0.95
C ARG A 174 18.35 9.14 -0.54
N LYS A 175 18.03 10.21 -1.25
CA LYS A 175 18.53 10.50 -2.60
C LYS A 175 19.43 11.74 -2.55
N ASN A 176 20.61 11.64 -3.14
CA ASN A 176 21.56 12.74 -3.29
C ASN A 176 22.07 12.73 -4.74
N GLY A 177 21.62 13.70 -5.54
CA GLY A 177 21.88 13.71 -6.98
C GLY A 177 21.44 12.41 -7.64
N ASN A 178 22.36 11.73 -8.27
CA ASN A 178 22.18 10.45 -8.98
C ASN A 178 22.43 9.21 -8.10
N THR A 179 22.55 9.36 -6.78
CA THR A 179 22.84 8.25 -5.86
C THR A 179 21.76 8.13 -4.80
N LEU A 180 21.31 6.90 -4.59
CA LEU A 180 20.43 6.50 -3.49
C LEU A 180 21.26 5.89 -2.37
N THR A 181 20.83 6.12 -1.12
CA THR A 181 21.24 5.33 0.04
C THR A 181 20.05 4.52 0.48
N VAL A 182 20.20 3.22 0.72
CA VAL A 182 19.09 2.30 0.98
C VAL A 182 19.25 1.50 2.26
N VAL A 183 18.18 0.85 2.69
CA VAL A 183 18.16 -0.28 3.62
C VAL A 183 17.52 -1.46 2.91
N GLU A 184 18.04 -2.66 3.15
CA GLU A 184 17.64 -3.88 2.48
C GLU A 184 17.71 -5.09 3.40
N GLY A 185 16.89 -6.08 3.12
CA GLY A 185 16.95 -7.40 3.75
C GLY A 185 17.45 -8.42 2.74
N ASN A 186 17.91 -9.56 3.25
CA ASN A 186 18.48 -10.64 2.43
C ASN A 186 19.67 -10.19 1.55
N TYR A 187 20.43 -9.23 2.05
CA TYR A 187 21.73 -8.87 1.52
C TYR A 187 22.79 -9.69 2.29
N ASN A 188 23.44 -10.64 1.62
CA ASN A 188 24.27 -11.65 2.28
C ASN A 188 23.55 -12.29 3.49
N ALA A 189 22.29 -12.70 3.28
CA ALA A 189 21.43 -13.30 4.31
C ALA A 189 21.12 -12.42 5.53
N THR A 190 21.37 -11.12 5.46
CA THR A 190 21.18 -10.19 6.59
C THR A 190 20.44 -8.91 6.20
N VAL A 191 20.09 -8.10 7.22
CA VAL A 191 19.71 -6.68 7.06
C VAL A 191 20.97 -5.85 6.87
N HIS A 192 20.97 -5.01 5.83
CA HIS A 192 22.07 -4.09 5.54
C HIS A 192 21.57 -2.65 5.38
N TRP A 193 22.29 -1.70 6.00
CA TRP A 193 21.99 -0.28 6.00
C TRP A 193 23.08 0.51 5.30
N GLY A 194 22.72 1.32 4.33
CA GLY A 194 23.62 2.35 3.79
C GLY A 194 24.27 2.01 2.47
N ARG A 195 23.91 0.89 1.82
CA ARG A 195 24.37 0.62 0.45
C ARG A 195 23.99 1.80 -0.44
N LYS A 196 24.93 2.18 -1.30
CA LYS A 196 24.73 3.21 -2.32
C LYS A 196 24.43 2.54 -3.65
N ILE A 197 23.43 3.06 -4.34
CA ILE A 197 23.02 2.60 -5.67
C ILE A 197 22.92 3.82 -6.56
N THR A 198 23.58 3.81 -7.70
CA THR A 198 23.53 4.91 -8.66
C THR A 198 22.34 4.80 -9.61
N LYS A 199 21.97 5.94 -10.20
CA LYS A 199 20.96 5.97 -11.27
C LYS A 199 21.35 5.05 -12.43
N LYS A 200 22.64 5.01 -12.79
CA LYS A 200 23.17 4.17 -13.88
C LYS A 200 22.93 2.70 -13.59
N GLU A 201 23.34 2.20 -12.41
CA GLU A 201 23.11 0.81 -11.99
C GLU A 201 21.64 0.41 -12.04
N LEU A 202 20.73 1.27 -11.58
CA LEU A 202 19.30 1.00 -11.65
C LEU A 202 18.77 0.94 -13.08
N GLN A 203 19.28 1.80 -13.96
CA GLN A 203 18.87 1.81 -15.37
C GLN A 203 19.38 0.57 -16.12
N GLU A 204 20.59 0.13 -15.85
CA GLU A 204 21.21 -1.08 -16.44
C GLU A 204 20.50 -2.36 -15.98
N SER A 205 20.14 -2.45 -14.70
CA SER A 205 19.43 -3.61 -14.14
C SER A 205 17.92 -3.61 -14.47
N GLY A 206 17.36 -2.48 -14.90
CA GLY A 206 15.92 -2.24 -14.90
C GLY A 206 15.37 -2.08 -13.48
N PHE A 207 14.39 -1.20 -13.30
CA PHE A 207 13.75 -1.01 -11.99
C PHE A 207 12.33 -0.48 -12.09
N TYR A 208 11.56 -0.73 -11.04
CA TYR A 208 10.36 0.03 -10.76
C TYR A 208 10.28 0.41 -9.29
N VAL A 209 9.48 1.42 -9.01
CA VAL A 209 9.30 2.03 -7.69
C VAL A 209 7.87 1.87 -7.27
N GLU A 210 7.64 1.33 -6.09
CA GLU A 210 6.35 1.37 -5.40
C GLU A 210 6.38 2.50 -4.39
N THR A 211 5.57 3.52 -4.64
CA THR A 211 5.51 4.72 -3.80
C THR A 211 4.15 4.85 -3.13
N ARG A 212 4.15 5.38 -1.91
CA ARG A 212 2.95 5.59 -1.10
C ARG A 212 2.77 7.07 -0.73
N TYR A 213 3.19 8.00 -1.61
CA TYR A 213 3.05 9.45 -1.44
C TYR A 213 1.81 10.05 -2.08
#